data_64a0428a777cdd10b8c52eee7a7e7db5
#
_entry.id   64a0428a777cdd10b8c52eee7a7e7db5
#
_cell.length_a   1.000
_cell.length_b   1.000
_cell.length_c   1.000
_cell.angle_alpha   90.00
_cell.angle_beta   90.00
_cell.angle_gamma   90.00
#
_symmetry.space_group_name_H-M   'P 1'
#
loop_
_entity.id
_entity.type
_entity.pdbx_description
1 polymer ?
#
loop_
_entity_poly.entity_id
_entity_poly.type
_entity_poly.pdbx_seq_one_letter_code
_entity_poly.pdbx_strand_id
1 'polypeptide(L)'
;MSVYKAPQKEFAFLFQELVDYAEHSQMPGYDEVGSDMVEAIIPEAAKFFEQEVAPNNWQADTQPAHLKDGQVITAPMLASAYQQMVE
;
A
#
# COMPACT_ATOMS: atom_id res chain seq x y z
N MET A 1 -13.60 16.75 -4.66
CA MET A 1 -12.93 15.53 -4.20
C MET A 1 -11.49 15.85 -3.84
N SER A 2 -11.04 15.44 -2.67
CA SER A 2 -9.67 15.73 -2.23
C SER A 2 -8.67 14.82 -2.98
N VAL A 3 -7.47 15.35 -3.21
CA VAL A 3 -6.40 14.61 -3.85
C VAL A 3 -5.59 13.90 -2.77
N TYR A 4 -5.49 12.58 -2.89
CA TYR A 4 -4.71 11.80 -1.95
C TYR A 4 -3.21 12.01 -2.17
N LYS A 5 -2.50 12.25 -1.08
CA LYS A 5 -1.04 12.32 -1.06
C LYS A 5 -0.53 11.34 -0.01
N ALA A 6 0.23 10.35 -0.44
CA ALA A 6 0.78 9.37 0.49
C ALA A 6 1.76 10.04 1.45
N PRO A 7 1.70 9.73 2.76
CA PRO A 7 2.57 10.36 3.76
C PRO A 7 3.97 9.75 3.77
N GLN A 8 4.74 10.00 2.70
CA GLN A 8 6.07 9.42 2.52
C GLN A 8 7.05 9.79 3.61
N LYS A 9 7.03 11.06 4.03
CA LYS A 9 7.97 11.54 5.04
C LYS A 9 7.70 10.89 6.40
N GLU A 10 6.44 10.71 6.74
CA GLU A 10 6.06 10.05 7.98
C GLU A 10 6.45 8.58 7.99
N PHE A 11 6.28 7.89 6.88
CA PHE A 11 6.72 6.49 6.76
C PHE A 11 8.24 6.40 6.86
N ALA A 12 8.97 7.29 6.18
CA ALA A 12 10.42 7.29 6.25
C ALA A 12 10.90 7.53 7.69
N PHE A 13 10.28 8.47 8.39
CA PHE A 13 10.60 8.75 9.79
C PHE A 13 10.36 7.53 10.67
N LEU A 14 9.20 6.89 10.50
CA LEU A 14 8.83 5.72 11.31
C LEU A 14 9.83 4.58 11.12
N PHE A 15 10.22 4.30 9.88
CA PHE A 15 11.14 3.20 9.62
C PHE A 15 12.56 3.49 10.08
N GLN A 16 13.01 4.74 9.95
CA GLN A 16 14.38 5.09 10.28
C GLN A 16 14.61 5.41 11.75
N GLU A 17 13.68 6.13 12.36
CA GLU A 17 13.88 6.69 13.69
C GLU A 17 13.13 5.95 14.79
N LEU A 18 11.90 5.52 14.52
CA LEU A 18 11.09 4.91 15.55
C LEU A 18 11.24 3.39 15.61
N VAL A 19 11.17 2.73 14.46
CA VAL A 19 11.28 1.27 14.37
C VAL A 19 12.72 0.81 14.23
N ASP A 20 13.61 1.68 13.72
CA ASP A 20 15.01 1.36 13.42
C ASP A 20 15.11 0.12 12.54
N TYR A 21 14.66 0.27 11.31
CA TYR A 21 14.58 -0.85 10.37
C TYR A 21 15.94 -1.45 10.05
N ALA A 22 17.02 -0.65 10.14
CA ALA A 22 18.36 -1.18 9.93
C ALA A 22 18.69 -2.29 10.92
N GLU A 23 18.25 -2.15 12.17
CA GLU A 23 18.42 -3.19 13.18
C GLU A 23 17.49 -4.38 12.90
N HIS A 24 16.26 -4.12 12.47
CA HIS A 24 15.31 -5.17 12.13
C HIS A 24 15.80 -6.06 10.99
N SER A 25 16.52 -5.48 10.03
CA SER A 25 17.00 -6.23 8.88
C SER A 25 18.05 -7.30 9.24
N GLN A 26 18.55 -7.26 10.48
CA GLN A 26 19.50 -8.27 10.96
C GLN A 26 18.81 -9.52 11.49
N MET A 27 17.49 -9.47 11.61
CA MET A 27 16.73 -10.65 12.06
C MET A 27 16.62 -11.70 10.95
N PRO A 28 16.59 -13.00 11.31
CA PRO A 28 16.39 -14.05 10.31
C PRO A 28 15.10 -13.85 9.52
N GLY A 29 15.21 -13.94 8.20
CA GLY A 29 14.06 -13.74 7.31
C GLY A 29 13.90 -12.31 6.83
N TYR A 30 14.63 -11.35 7.39
CA TYR A 30 14.54 -9.94 6.99
C TYR A 30 15.82 -9.43 6.36
N ASP A 31 16.81 -10.29 6.18
CA ASP A 31 18.13 -9.89 5.69
C ASP A 31 18.13 -9.46 4.23
N GLU A 32 17.15 -9.88 3.44
CA GLU A 32 17.01 -9.47 2.04
C GLU A 32 16.35 -8.10 1.87
N VAL A 33 15.76 -7.56 2.92
CA VAL A 33 15.03 -6.30 2.86
C VAL A 33 15.68 -5.33 3.85
N GLY A 34 16.70 -4.61 3.38
CA GLY A 34 17.40 -3.62 4.19
C GLY A 34 16.74 -2.25 4.11
N SER A 35 17.29 -1.28 4.86
CA SER A 35 16.78 0.08 4.89
C SER A 35 16.82 0.74 3.50
N ASP A 36 17.85 0.41 2.70
CA ASP A 36 17.96 0.94 1.33
C ASP A 36 16.78 0.52 0.48
N MET A 37 16.35 -0.74 0.61
CA MET A 37 15.21 -1.25 -0.14
C MET A 37 13.91 -0.60 0.32
N VAL A 38 13.73 -0.40 1.63
CA VAL A 38 12.56 0.30 2.16
C VAL A 38 12.50 1.73 1.63
N GLU A 39 13.63 2.43 1.61
CA GLU A 39 13.68 3.79 1.06
C GLU A 39 13.32 3.83 -0.42
N ALA A 40 13.66 2.78 -1.18
CA ALA A 40 13.31 2.69 -2.60
C ALA A 40 11.83 2.32 -2.80
N ILE A 41 11.29 1.47 -1.93
CA ILE A 41 9.90 0.99 -2.05
C ILE A 41 8.89 2.08 -1.71
N ILE A 42 9.15 2.89 -0.68
CA ILE A 42 8.18 3.88 -0.21
C ILE A 42 7.73 4.84 -1.32
N PRO A 43 8.63 5.48 -2.10
CA PRO A 43 8.18 6.36 -3.19
C PRO A 43 7.40 5.63 -4.27
N GLU A 44 7.79 4.41 -4.61
CA GLU A 44 7.08 3.63 -5.61
C GLU A 44 5.70 3.19 -5.13
N ALA A 45 5.59 2.79 -3.86
CA ALA A 45 4.30 2.46 -3.25
C ALA A 45 3.41 3.69 -3.21
N ALA A 46 3.95 4.86 -2.85
CA ALA A 46 3.21 6.10 -2.81
C ALA A 46 2.63 6.43 -4.19
N LYS A 47 3.46 6.31 -5.22
CA LYS A 47 3.04 6.54 -6.59
C LYS A 47 1.91 5.60 -7.00
N PHE A 48 2.05 4.33 -6.66
CA PHE A 48 1.02 3.33 -6.97
C PHE A 48 -0.30 3.68 -6.30
N PHE A 49 -0.28 3.95 -4.99
CA PHE A 49 -1.52 4.25 -4.26
C PHE A 49 -2.15 5.55 -4.71
N GLU A 50 -1.35 6.56 -5.05
CA GLU A 50 -1.89 7.83 -5.54
C GLU A 50 -2.49 7.72 -6.93
N GLN A 51 -1.92 6.90 -7.81
CA GLN A 51 -2.33 6.80 -9.20
C GLN A 51 -3.31 5.68 -9.48
N GLU A 52 -3.18 4.54 -8.80
CA GLU A 52 -3.95 3.35 -9.12
C GLU A 52 -5.04 3.02 -8.08
N VAL A 53 -4.83 3.39 -6.83
CA VAL A 53 -5.77 3.03 -5.76
C VAL A 53 -6.67 4.21 -5.39
N ALA A 54 -6.11 5.38 -5.13
CA ALA A 54 -6.88 6.54 -4.69
C ALA A 54 -7.98 6.96 -5.67
N PRO A 55 -7.75 6.91 -7.01
CA PRO A 55 -8.82 7.27 -7.95
C PRO A 55 -10.05 6.37 -7.87
N ASN A 56 -9.91 5.19 -7.30
CA ASN A 56 -11.03 4.24 -7.15
C ASN A 56 -11.86 4.48 -5.90
N ASN A 57 -11.48 5.43 -5.06
CA ASN A 57 -12.14 5.64 -3.78
C ASN A 57 -13.63 5.93 -3.93
N TRP A 58 -13.99 6.81 -4.86
CA TRP A 58 -15.39 7.14 -5.10
C TRP A 58 -16.19 5.94 -5.59
N GLN A 59 -15.63 5.20 -6.55
CA GLN A 59 -16.30 4.02 -7.09
C GLN A 59 -16.43 2.92 -6.04
N ALA A 60 -15.42 2.74 -5.21
CA ALA A 60 -15.47 1.73 -4.14
C ALA A 60 -16.54 2.07 -3.11
N ASP A 61 -16.78 3.36 -2.87
CA ASP A 61 -17.81 3.80 -1.94
C ASP A 61 -19.22 3.65 -2.53
N THR A 62 -19.39 3.94 -3.82
CA THR A 62 -20.68 3.84 -4.48
C THR A 62 -21.03 2.42 -4.92
N GLN A 63 -20.04 1.56 -5.11
CA GLN A 63 -20.21 0.16 -5.47
C GLN A 63 -19.44 -0.71 -4.48
N PRO A 64 -19.85 -0.71 -3.20
CA PRO A 64 -19.09 -1.39 -2.16
C PRO A 64 -19.20 -2.91 -2.23
N ALA A 65 -18.37 -3.58 -1.45
CA ALA A 65 -18.47 -5.02 -1.28
C ALA A 65 -19.84 -5.38 -0.74
N HIS A 66 -20.38 -6.49 -1.19
CA HIS A 66 -21.70 -6.94 -0.76
C HIS A 66 -21.76 -8.46 -0.72
N LEU A 67 -22.78 -8.97 -0.04
CA LEU A 67 -23.02 -10.40 0.08
C LEU A 67 -24.01 -10.83 -1.00
N LYS A 68 -23.64 -11.84 -1.78
CA LYS A 68 -24.51 -12.40 -2.81
C LYS A 68 -24.37 -13.93 -2.82
N ASP A 69 -25.49 -14.61 -2.66
CA ASP A 69 -25.53 -16.09 -2.68
C ASP A 69 -24.52 -16.73 -1.70
N GLY A 70 -24.39 -16.13 -0.52
CA GLY A 70 -23.50 -16.65 0.51
C GLY A 70 -22.03 -16.30 0.31
N GLN A 71 -21.71 -15.52 -0.70
CA GLN A 71 -20.34 -15.12 -1.00
C GLN A 71 -20.18 -13.61 -0.95
N VAL A 72 -19.00 -13.16 -0.52
CA VAL A 72 -18.67 -11.73 -0.52
C VAL A 72 -18.14 -11.34 -1.90
N ILE A 73 -18.82 -10.37 -2.51
CA ILE A 73 -18.39 -9.80 -3.79
C ILE A 73 -17.74 -8.45 -3.51
N THR A 74 -16.46 -8.32 -3.85
CA THR A 74 -15.72 -7.06 -3.61
C THR A 74 -16.06 -6.01 -4.67
N ALA A 75 -15.69 -4.76 -4.39
CA ALA A 75 -15.85 -3.70 -5.37
C ALA A 75 -15.06 -4.05 -6.64
N PRO A 76 -15.66 -3.90 -7.84
CA PRO A 76 -15.06 -4.45 -9.07
C PRO A 76 -13.66 -3.93 -9.38
N MET A 77 -13.36 -2.66 -9.08
CA MET A 77 -12.08 -2.05 -9.41
C MET A 77 -10.94 -2.50 -8.51
N LEU A 78 -11.25 -3.10 -7.35
CA LEU A 78 -10.21 -3.50 -6.40
C LEU A 78 -9.41 -4.71 -6.87
N ALA A 79 -10.03 -5.59 -7.64
CA ALA A 79 -9.33 -6.77 -8.17
C ALA A 79 -8.18 -6.36 -9.09
N SER A 80 -8.42 -5.38 -9.98
CA SER A 80 -7.39 -4.89 -10.88
C SER A 80 -6.26 -4.20 -10.13
N ALA A 81 -6.60 -3.36 -9.15
CA ALA A 81 -5.58 -2.67 -8.34
C ALA A 81 -4.72 -3.67 -7.56
N TYR A 82 -5.36 -4.68 -6.97
CA TYR A 82 -4.62 -5.71 -6.24
C TYR A 82 -3.68 -6.48 -7.15
N GLN A 83 -4.13 -6.82 -8.35
CA GLN A 83 -3.31 -7.54 -9.31
C GLN A 83 -2.07 -6.74 -9.69
N GLN A 84 -2.22 -5.44 -9.90
CA GLN A 84 -1.10 -4.57 -10.21
C GLN A 84 -0.12 -4.46 -9.04
N MET A 85 -0.62 -4.47 -7.81
CA MET A 85 0.23 -4.40 -6.63
C MET A 85 1.10 -5.65 -6.49
N VAL A 86 0.56 -6.81 -6.85
CA VAL A 86 1.28 -8.08 -6.74
C VAL A 86 2.40 -8.19 -7.78
N GLU A 87 2.21 -7.57 -8.94
CA GLU A 87 3.24 -7.54 -9.98
C GLU A 87 4.38 -6.60 -9.62
#